data_745ccbbdaf80c0f5266daf7332fb9e92
#
_entry.id   745ccbbdaf80c0f5266daf7332fb9e92
#
_cell.length_a   1.000
_cell.length_b   1.000
_cell.length_c   1.000
_cell.angle_alpha   90.00
_cell.angle_beta   90.00
_cell.angle_gamma   90.00
#
_symmetry.space_group_name_H-M   'P 1'
#
loop_
_entity.id
_entity.type
_entity.pdbx_description
1 polymer ?
#
loop_
_entity_poly.entity_id
_entity_poly.type
_entity_poly.pdbx_seq_one_letter_code
_entity_poly.pdbx_strand_id
1 'polypeptide(L)'
;MFMTVAIEEDREPLRLRLERLLRGNALEWEDRVCGGNRYRHVVWHGTAEHLPWNKLALLCPRPRTPVLLPPGVLPPQGCPVRDYRPQDFTARLTVAAVRQVMEQKPVNGSGMAGLLDPQGIAPWACGEWLKCCRGIKVYTLRRSRYAAMEALLREEYGVPLLWAETPAELEDCVLCAAPYPTGVVRVRRPVLTADHSAVQGSPTVNRLTLALPPEQAAEVPQGVEPTAFWGMLAECGSRRVELSLIIERCRIDGRLAEFGELARLICT
;
A
#
# COMPACT_ATOMS: atom_id res chain seq x y z
N MET A 1 -8.36 -0.37 -17.86
CA MET A 1 -9.66 -0.24 -17.17
C MET A 1 -9.70 -1.24 -16.02
N PHE A 2 -10.10 -0.82 -14.85
CA PHE A 2 -10.25 -1.62 -13.62
C PHE A 2 -11.66 -1.42 -13.05
N MET A 3 -12.00 -2.15 -11.98
CA MET A 3 -13.28 -2.04 -11.30
C MET A 3 -13.06 -1.81 -9.81
N THR A 4 -13.91 -0.98 -9.21
CA THR A 4 -13.98 -0.79 -7.76
C THR A 4 -15.34 -1.24 -7.27
N VAL A 5 -15.39 -1.83 -6.08
CA VAL A 5 -16.62 -2.26 -5.45
C VAL A 5 -16.76 -1.58 -4.10
N ALA A 6 -17.91 -0.97 -3.87
CA ALA A 6 -18.33 -0.45 -2.57
C ALA A 6 -19.49 -1.28 -2.04
N ILE A 7 -19.58 -1.40 -0.72
CA ILE A 7 -20.70 -2.03 -0.04
C ILE A 7 -21.35 -0.98 0.85
N GLU A 8 -22.61 -0.70 0.58
CA GLU A 8 -23.42 0.16 1.41
C GLU A 8 -24.39 -0.71 2.20
N GLU A 9 -24.19 -0.79 3.50
CA GLU A 9 -25.14 -1.43 4.38
C GLU A 9 -26.43 -0.61 4.43
N ASP A 10 -27.50 -1.18 3.90
CA ASP A 10 -28.81 -0.54 3.86
C ASP A 10 -29.30 -0.21 5.28
N ARG A 11 -29.23 1.06 5.67
CA ARG A 11 -29.92 1.58 6.86
C ARG A 11 -31.37 1.97 6.59
N GLU A 12 -31.84 1.69 5.36
CA GLU A 12 -33.21 1.99 4.95
C GLU A 12 -34.26 1.08 5.63
N PRO A 13 -35.49 1.58 5.81
CA PRO A 13 -36.59 0.76 6.33
C PRO A 13 -36.84 -0.46 5.45
N LEU A 14 -37.14 -1.60 6.07
CA LEU A 14 -37.34 -2.92 5.47
C LEU A 14 -38.21 -2.91 4.19
N ARG A 15 -39.16 -2.00 4.09
CA ARG A 15 -40.07 -1.86 2.95
C ARG A 15 -39.34 -1.41 1.67
N LEU A 16 -38.49 -0.40 1.77
CA LEU A 16 -37.71 0.11 0.64
C LEU A 16 -36.63 -0.90 0.21
N ARG A 17 -36.07 -1.63 1.17
CA ARG A 17 -35.12 -2.71 0.94
C ARG A 17 -35.76 -3.87 0.16
N LEU A 18 -36.97 -4.27 0.51
CA LEU A 18 -37.75 -5.29 -0.21
C LEU A 18 -38.13 -4.83 -1.64
N GLU A 19 -38.53 -3.58 -1.81
CA GLU A 19 -38.79 -3.01 -3.14
C GLU A 19 -37.59 -3.02 -4.05
N ARG A 20 -36.40 -2.67 -3.53
CA ARG A 20 -35.12 -2.74 -4.27
C ARG A 20 -34.76 -4.16 -4.65
N LEU A 21 -34.85 -5.09 -3.72
CA LEU A 21 -34.61 -6.52 -3.95
C LEU A 21 -35.55 -7.09 -5.03
N LEU A 22 -36.83 -6.74 -4.98
CA LEU A 22 -37.82 -7.15 -5.96
C LEU A 22 -37.58 -6.54 -7.34
N ARG A 23 -37.07 -5.32 -7.42
CA ARG A 23 -36.72 -4.66 -8.68
C ARG A 23 -35.38 -5.12 -9.26
N GLY A 24 -34.62 -5.96 -8.55
CA GLY A 24 -33.29 -6.42 -8.98
C GLY A 24 -32.19 -5.34 -8.92
N ASN A 25 -32.46 -4.18 -8.34
CA ASN A 25 -31.58 -3.00 -8.29
C ASN A 25 -30.66 -2.96 -7.06
N ALA A 26 -30.37 -4.09 -6.44
CA ALA A 26 -29.45 -4.14 -5.31
C ALA A 26 -27.97 -3.96 -5.72
N LEU A 27 -27.67 -4.04 -7.01
CA LEU A 27 -26.33 -3.84 -7.58
C LEU A 27 -26.39 -2.72 -8.61
N GLU A 28 -25.80 -1.60 -8.29
CA GLU A 28 -25.69 -0.43 -9.16
C GLU A 28 -24.28 -0.32 -9.70
N TRP A 29 -24.11 0.22 -10.89
CA TRP A 29 -22.79 0.44 -11.46
C TRP A 29 -22.79 1.62 -12.43
N GLU A 30 -21.64 2.24 -12.57
CA GLU A 30 -21.39 3.30 -13.54
C GLU A 30 -19.93 3.28 -14.02
N ASP A 31 -19.71 3.70 -15.25
CA ASP A 31 -18.38 3.91 -15.77
C ASP A 31 -17.96 5.36 -15.49
N ARG A 32 -16.83 5.53 -14.84
CA ARG A 32 -16.26 6.81 -14.41
C ARG A 32 -14.90 7.07 -15.04
N VAL A 33 -14.47 8.32 -14.98
CA VAL A 33 -13.12 8.73 -15.41
C VAL A 33 -12.48 9.52 -14.28
N CYS A 34 -11.24 9.16 -13.92
CA CYS A 34 -10.41 9.88 -12.96
C CYS A 34 -8.98 10.00 -13.52
N GLY A 35 -8.41 11.19 -13.54
CA GLY A 35 -7.08 11.43 -14.13
C GLY A 35 -6.95 10.95 -15.58
N GLY A 36 -8.06 10.95 -16.36
CA GLY A 36 -8.11 10.43 -17.72
C GLY A 36 -8.11 8.90 -17.83
N ASN A 37 -8.18 8.18 -16.71
CA ASN A 37 -8.29 6.73 -16.65
C ASN A 37 -9.75 6.30 -16.47
N ARG A 38 -10.21 5.36 -17.29
CA ARG A 38 -11.56 4.80 -17.17
C ARG A 38 -11.58 3.64 -16.18
N TYR A 39 -12.59 3.63 -15.31
CA TYR A 39 -12.87 2.54 -14.40
C TYR A 39 -14.38 2.34 -14.21
N ARG A 40 -14.78 1.18 -13.72
CA ARG A 40 -16.17 0.89 -13.36
C ARG A 40 -16.30 0.91 -11.84
N HIS A 41 -17.23 1.72 -11.35
CA HIS A 41 -17.61 1.75 -9.95
C HIS A 41 -18.90 0.96 -9.76
N VAL A 42 -18.89 0.00 -8.83
CA VAL A 42 -20.02 -0.86 -8.50
C VAL A 42 -20.38 -0.66 -7.05
N VAL A 43 -21.64 -0.42 -6.77
CA VAL A 43 -22.19 -0.29 -5.41
C VAL A 43 -23.12 -1.46 -5.14
N TRP A 44 -22.85 -2.19 -4.09
CA TRP A 44 -23.71 -3.26 -3.58
C TRP A 44 -24.48 -2.77 -2.35
N HIS A 45 -25.80 -2.71 -2.46
CA HIS A 45 -26.70 -2.37 -1.35
C HIS A 45 -27.08 -3.65 -0.58
N GLY A 46 -26.23 -4.01 0.37
CA GLY A 46 -26.42 -5.22 1.18
C GLY A 46 -25.19 -5.53 2.01
N THR A 47 -25.14 -6.74 2.56
CA THR A 47 -23.99 -7.19 3.37
C THR A 47 -22.91 -7.85 2.52
N ALA A 48 -21.67 -7.83 3.01
CA ALA A 48 -20.53 -8.46 2.34
C ALA A 48 -20.72 -9.96 2.09
N GLU A 49 -21.41 -10.65 3.00
CA GLU A 49 -21.67 -12.09 2.91
C GLU A 49 -22.58 -12.46 1.73
N HIS A 50 -23.47 -11.55 1.33
CA HIS A 50 -24.44 -11.76 0.27
C HIS A 50 -24.06 -11.10 -1.05
N LEU A 51 -22.79 -10.72 -1.21
CA LEU A 51 -22.28 -10.11 -2.44
C LEU A 51 -22.51 -11.04 -3.64
N PRO A 52 -23.20 -10.58 -4.71
CA PRO A 52 -23.56 -11.45 -5.83
C PRO A 52 -22.40 -11.64 -6.80
N TRP A 53 -21.45 -12.50 -6.45
CA TRP A 53 -20.20 -12.73 -7.17
C TRP A 53 -20.37 -13.03 -8.66
N ASN A 54 -21.41 -13.80 -9.03
CA ASN A 54 -21.68 -14.10 -10.43
C ASN A 54 -22.07 -12.84 -11.23
N LYS A 55 -22.89 -11.95 -10.63
CA LYS A 55 -23.24 -10.68 -11.25
C LYS A 55 -22.04 -9.74 -11.35
N LEU A 56 -21.22 -9.68 -10.30
CA LEU A 56 -19.96 -8.91 -10.34
C LEU A 56 -19.03 -9.40 -11.45
N ALA A 57 -18.91 -10.71 -11.63
CA ALA A 57 -18.10 -11.27 -12.70
C ALA A 57 -18.58 -10.84 -14.11
N LEU A 58 -19.90 -10.76 -14.31
CA LEU A 58 -20.49 -10.27 -15.56
C LEU A 58 -20.26 -8.78 -15.80
N LEU A 59 -20.11 -8.00 -14.73
CA LEU A 59 -19.80 -6.56 -14.83
C LEU A 59 -18.32 -6.28 -15.11
N CYS A 60 -17.43 -7.26 -14.98
CA CYS A 60 -16.03 -7.09 -15.32
C CYS A 60 -15.89 -6.76 -16.83
N PRO A 61 -15.31 -5.60 -17.20
CA PRO A 61 -15.22 -5.18 -18.61
C PRO A 61 -14.46 -6.16 -19.51
N ARG A 62 -13.55 -6.94 -18.92
CA ARG A 62 -12.74 -7.95 -19.62
C ARG A 62 -12.44 -9.12 -18.67
N PRO A 63 -12.14 -10.32 -19.19
CA PRO A 63 -11.56 -11.38 -18.39
C PRO A 63 -10.30 -10.88 -17.67
N ARG A 64 -10.18 -11.21 -16.37
CA ARG A 64 -9.05 -10.78 -15.51
C ARG A 64 -8.97 -9.28 -15.24
N THR A 65 -10.07 -8.53 -15.40
CA THR A 65 -10.10 -7.13 -14.95
C THR A 65 -9.67 -7.07 -13.47
N PRO A 66 -8.70 -6.21 -13.12
CA PRO A 66 -8.36 -5.96 -11.73
C PRO A 66 -9.56 -5.37 -10.97
N VAL A 67 -9.91 -5.96 -9.82
CA VAL A 67 -11.05 -5.53 -9.02
C VAL A 67 -10.56 -5.15 -7.63
N LEU A 68 -10.83 -3.92 -7.22
CA LEU A 68 -10.59 -3.47 -5.86
C LEU A 68 -11.85 -3.76 -5.03
N LEU A 69 -11.74 -4.72 -4.14
CA LEU A 69 -12.81 -5.07 -3.19
C LEU A 69 -12.65 -4.28 -1.87
N PRO A 70 -13.74 -4.09 -1.12
CA PRO A 70 -13.67 -3.51 0.21
C PRO A 70 -12.72 -4.30 1.14
N PRO A 71 -12.11 -3.66 2.14
CA PRO A 71 -11.24 -4.34 3.09
C PRO A 71 -11.94 -5.51 3.78
N GLY A 72 -11.30 -6.68 3.82
CA GLY A 72 -11.82 -7.88 4.47
C GLY A 72 -12.78 -8.71 3.62
N VAL A 73 -13.20 -8.23 2.45
CA VAL A 73 -14.01 -8.99 1.50
C VAL A 73 -13.10 -9.83 0.62
N LEU A 74 -13.31 -11.14 0.64
CA LEU A 74 -12.55 -12.09 -0.17
C LEU A 74 -13.49 -12.86 -1.10
N PRO A 75 -13.12 -13.03 -2.37
CA PRO A 75 -13.91 -13.84 -3.29
C PRO A 75 -13.89 -15.31 -2.86
N PRO A 76 -15.00 -16.04 -3.01
CA PRO A 76 -15.02 -17.46 -2.72
C PRO A 76 -14.12 -18.25 -3.67
N GLN A 77 -13.74 -19.44 -3.26
CA GLN A 77 -12.91 -20.33 -4.08
C GLN A 77 -13.57 -20.61 -5.44
N GLY A 78 -12.80 -20.49 -6.51
CA GLY A 78 -13.31 -20.69 -7.87
C GLY A 78 -14.04 -19.49 -8.47
N CYS A 79 -14.20 -18.39 -7.75
CA CYS A 79 -14.79 -17.16 -8.28
C CYS A 79 -13.90 -16.57 -9.38
N PRO A 80 -14.46 -16.13 -10.52
CA PRO A 80 -13.70 -15.49 -11.59
C PRO A 80 -13.24 -14.06 -11.22
N VAL A 81 -13.88 -13.43 -10.23
CA VAL A 81 -13.47 -12.13 -9.70
C VAL A 81 -12.21 -12.32 -8.85
N ARG A 82 -11.18 -11.53 -9.11
CA ARG A 82 -9.94 -11.54 -8.34
C ARG A 82 -9.75 -10.20 -7.66
N ASP A 83 -9.65 -10.23 -6.33
CA ASP A 83 -9.21 -9.07 -5.59
C ASP A 83 -7.80 -8.67 -6.01
N TYR A 84 -7.64 -7.41 -6.34
CA TYR A 84 -6.37 -6.84 -6.72
C TYR A 84 -5.96 -5.79 -5.69
N ARG A 85 -4.78 -5.95 -5.17
CA ARG A 85 -4.16 -4.96 -4.28
C ARG A 85 -2.95 -4.36 -4.97
N PRO A 86 -2.83 -3.02 -5.01
CA PRO A 86 -1.72 -2.33 -5.67
C PRO A 86 -0.42 -2.51 -4.85
N GLN A 87 0.31 -3.58 -5.13
CA GLN A 87 1.50 -3.97 -4.35
C GLN A 87 2.69 -3.04 -4.60
N ASP A 88 2.94 -2.67 -5.85
CA ASP A 88 4.05 -1.78 -6.18
C ASP A 88 3.80 -0.36 -5.65
N PHE A 89 2.56 0.10 -5.69
CA PHE A 89 2.18 1.37 -5.10
C PHE A 89 2.35 1.37 -3.58
N THR A 90 1.90 0.31 -2.92
CA THR A 90 2.07 0.16 -1.47
C THR A 90 3.54 0.06 -1.08
N ALA A 91 4.36 -0.61 -1.89
CA ALA A 91 5.80 -0.65 -1.71
C ALA A 91 6.43 0.75 -1.81
N ARG A 92 6.03 1.55 -2.80
CA ARG A 92 6.48 2.95 -2.94
C ARG A 92 6.05 3.82 -1.77
N LEU A 93 4.82 3.63 -1.26
CA LEU A 93 4.38 4.31 -0.04
C LEU A 93 5.24 3.97 1.17
N THR A 94 5.58 2.69 1.34
CA THR A 94 6.44 2.23 2.43
C THR A 94 7.82 2.89 2.36
N VAL A 95 8.40 2.99 1.16
CA VAL A 95 9.68 3.65 0.94
C VAL A 95 9.59 5.18 1.15
N ALA A 96 8.51 5.80 0.68
CA ALA A 96 8.26 7.22 0.89
C ALA A 96 8.03 7.56 2.38
N ALA A 97 7.40 6.67 3.12
CA ALA A 97 7.20 6.83 4.57
C ALA A 97 8.54 6.84 5.32
N VAL A 98 9.48 5.96 4.97
CA VAL A 98 10.85 6.02 5.54
C VAL A 98 11.50 7.37 5.25
N ARG A 99 11.45 7.82 3.99
CA ARG A 99 11.98 9.13 3.60
C ARG A 99 11.35 10.25 4.44
N GLN A 100 10.02 10.28 4.54
CA GLN A 100 9.30 11.31 5.30
C GLN A 100 9.71 11.33 6.78
N VAL A 101 9.92 10.17 7.42
CA VAL A 101 10.43 10.10 8.80
C VAL A 101 11.85 10.64 8.89
N MET A 102 12.73 10.22 7.98
CA MET A 102 14.15 10.60 8.00
C MET A 102 14.35 12.10 7.71
N GLU A 103 13.51 12.71 6.86
CA GLU A 103 13.55 14.15 6.56
C GLU A 103 13.03 15.01 7.72
N GLN A 104 12.09 14.53 8.52
CA GLN A 104 11.52 15.27 9.66
C GLN A 104 12.50 15.40 10.83
N LYS A 105 13.65 14.71 10.79
CA LYS A 105 14.64 14.72 11.86
C LYS A 105 16.02 15.10 11.33
N PRO A 106 16.63 16.13 11.93
CA PRO A 106 18.09 16.21 11.94
C PRO A 106 18.59 15.00 12.75
N VAL A 107 19.01 13.95 12.07
CA VAL A 107 19.50 12.74 12.71
C VAL A 107 20.85 13.04 13.34
N ASN A 108 20.85 13.44 14.61
CA ASN A 108 22.04 13.41 15.46
C ASN A 108 22.37 11.94 15.74
N GLY A 109 22.95 11.24 14.78
CA GLY A 109 23.26 9.83 14.95
C GLY A 109 23.53 9.09 13.64
N SER A 110 23.57 7.79 13.71
CA SER A 110 23.91 6.90 12.61
C SER A 110 22.96 6.94 11.41
N GLY A 111 21.86 7.67 11.44
CA GLY A 111 20.98 7.97 10.30
C GLY A 111 20.81 6.87 9.24
N MET A 112 20.98 5.60 9.64
CA MET A 112 20.88 4.46 8.72
C MET A 112 19.45 3.98 8.61
N ALA A 113 19.02 3.69 7.37
CA ALA A 113 17.77 2.99 7.09
C ALA A 113 18.05 1.52 6.75
N GLY A 114 17.19 0.64 7.26
CA GLY A 114 17.25 -0.79 6.99
C GLY A 114 16.27 -1.20 5.89
N LEU A 115 16.70 -2.01 4.93
CA LEU A 115 15.83 -2.58 3.91
C LEU A 115 15.75 -4.10 4.05
N LEU A 116 14.54 -4.60 4.29
CA LEU A 116 14.19 -6.01 4.30
C LEU A 116 13.66 -6.42 2.92
N ASP A 117 14.50 -6.96 2.08
CA ASP A 117 14.16 -7.39 0.73
C ASP A 117 14.77 -8.76 0.39
N PRO A 118 14.30 -9.86 0.99
CA PRO A 118 14.86 -11.19 0.76
C PRO A 118 14.86 -11.61 -0.71
N GLN A 119 13.92 -11.12 -1.48
CA GLN A 119 13.74 -11.48 -2.89
C GLN A 119 14.58 -10.61 -3.86
N GLY A 120 15.12 -9.48 -3.38
CA GLY A 120 15.89 -8.54 -4.19
C GLY A 120 15.05 -7.84 -5.27
N ILE A 121 13.85 -7.42 -4.94
CA ILE A 121 12.92 -6.73 -5.86
C ILE A 121 12.81 -5.24 -5.61
N ALA A 122 13.43 -4.73 -4.55
CA ALA A 122 13.41 -3.33 -4.16
C ALA A 122 14.77 -2.60 -4.20
N PRO A 123 15.71 -2.84 -5.11
CA PRO A 123 16.95 -2.06 -5.18
C PRO A 123 16.70 -0.56 -5.37
N TRP A 124 15.62 -0.19 -6.07
CA TRP A 124 15.21 1.19 -6.32
C TRP A 124 14.95 1.99 -5.04
N ALA A 125 14.58 1.34 -3.92
CA ALA A 125 14.34 1.99 -2.64
C ALA A 125 15.61 2.69 -2.11
N CYS A 126 16.77 2.11 -2.38
CA CYS A 126 18.05 2.71 -1.97
C CYS A 126 18.28 4.08 -2.61
N GLY A 127 17.91 4.23 -3.88
CA GLY A 127 17.99 5.53 -4.59
C GLY A 127 17.10 6.61 -3.98
N GLU A 128 15.92 6.24 -3.51
CA GLU A 128 14.96 7.16 -2.87
C GLU A 128 15.47 7.69 -1.50
N TRP A 129 16.29 6.92 -0.79
CA TRP A 129 16.76 7.28 0.55
C TRP A 129 18.10 8.02 0.59
N LEU A 130 18.80 8.10 -0.52
CA LEU A 130 20.14 8.73 -0.61
C LEU A 130 20.22 10.15 -0.05
N LYS A 131 19.14 10.92 -0.23
CA LYS A 131 19.12 12.33 0.18
C LYS A 131 18.80 12.53 1.66
N CYS A 132 18.24 11.51 2.32
CA CYS A 132 17.74 11.62 3.69
C CYS A 132 18.44 10.67 4.68
N CYS A 133 19.21 9.69 4.21
CA CYS A 133 19.90 8.72 5.05
C CYS A 133 21.43 8.85 4.89
N ARG A 134 22.16 8.65 5.99
CA ARG A 134 23.65 8.59 5.97
C ARG A 134 24.19 7.24 5.51
N GLY A 135 23.37 6.22 5.53
CA GLY A 135 23.71 4.88 5.09
C GLY A 135 22.46 4.03 4.92
N ILE A 136 22.59 3.01 4.10
CA ILE A 136 21.53 2.06 3.82
C ILE A 136 22.09 0.66 4.05
N LYS A 137 21.40 -0.10 4.91
CA LYS A 137 21.75 -1.49 5.21
C LYS A 137 20.66 -2.41 4.69
N VAL A 138 21.04 -3.40 3.88
CA VAL A 138 20.11 -4.25 3.15
C VAL A 138 20.28 -5.69 3.59
N TYR A 139 19.18 -6.31 3.98
CA TYR A 139 19.06 -7.75 4.08
C TYR A 139 18.40 -8.30 2.81
N THR A 140 19.13 -9.13 2.06
CA THR A 140 18.62 -9.80 0.86
C THR A 140 19.32 -11.14 0.64
N LEU A 141 18.59 -12.12 0.11
CA LEU A 141 19.14 -13.40 -0.36
C LEU A 141 19.60 -13.31 -1.82
N ARG A 142 19.48 -12.15 -2.47
CA ARG A 142 19.73 -11.93 -3.89
C ARG A 142 20.60 -10.70 -4.15
N ARG A 143 21.79 -10.66 -3.53
CA ARG A 143 22.72 -9.51 -3.65
C ARG A 143 23.04 -9.11 -5.09
N SER A 144 23.12 -10.07 -6.00
CA SER A 144 23.40 -9.81 -7.42
C SER A 144 22.38 -8.86 -8.07
N ARG A 145 21.15 -8.81 -7.57
CA ARG A 145 20.13 -7.88 -8.07
C ARG A 145 20.36 -6.43 -7.67
N TYR A 146 21.23 -6.21 -6.71
CA TYR A 146 21.63 -4.87 -6.25
C TYR A 146 22.90 -4.34 -6.92
N ALA A 147 23.60 -5.13 -7.75
CA ALA A 147 24.89 -4.76 -8.31
C ALA A 147 24.89 -3.41 -9.03
N ALA A 148 23.87 -3.14 -9.85
CA ALA A 148 23.75 -1.86 -10.55
C ALA A 148 23.50 -0.68 -9.58
N MET A 149 22.67 -0.89 -8.54
CA MET A 149 22.42 0.12 -7.53
C MET A 149 23.64 0.36 -6.67
N GLU A 150 24.36 -0.68 -6.27
CA GLU A 150 25.61 -0.56 -5.49
C GLU A 150 26.69 0.21 -6.26
N ALA A 151 26.84 -0.06 -7.56
CA ALA A 151 27.75 0.68 -8.44
C ALA A 151 27.35 2.16 -8.49
N LEU A 152 26.08 2.46 -8.77
CA LEU A 152 25.55 3.83 -8.81
C LEU A 152 25.80 4.59 -7.50
N LEU A 153 25.51 3.96 -6.35
CA LEU A 153 25.69 4.56 -5.04
C LEU A 153 27.15 4.92 -4.77
N ARG A 154 28.06 4.02 -5.13
CA ARG A 154 29.49 4.18 -4.94
C ARG A 154 30.08 5.23 -5.86
N GLU A 155 29.74 5.17 -7.15
CA GLU A 155 30.37 6.01 -8.18
C GLU A 155 29.83 7.43 -8.19
N GLU A 156 28.51 7.61 -8.03
CA GLU A 156 27.90 8.94 -8.12
C GLU A 156 27.76 9.65 -6.77
N TYR A 157 27.58 8.88 -5.69
CA TYR A 157 27.27 9.46 -4.38
C TYR A 157 28.34 9.18 -3.31
N GLY A 158 29.30 8.29 -3.58
CA GLY A 158 30.32 7.92 -2.60
C GLY A 158 29.76 7.19 -1.36
N VAL A 159 28.54 6.68 -1.41
CA VAL A 159 27.86 6.01 -0.30
C VAL A 159 27.92 4.50 -0.50
N PRO A 160 28.54 3.74 0.41
CA PRO A 160 28.54 2.28 0.31
C PRO A 160 27.18 1.72 0.70
N LEU A 161 26.74 0.69 -0.02
CA LEU A 161 25.64 -0.16 0.41
C LEU A 161 26.15 -1.15 1.44
N LEU A 162 25.54 -1.17 2.61
CA LEU A 162 25.90 -2.09 3.68
C LEU A 162 25.04 -3.36 3.60
N TRP A 163 25.64 -4.50 3.89
CA TRP A 163 24.96 -5.79 3.83
C TRP A 163 24.69 -6.34 5.22
N ALA A 164 23.48 -6.82 5.44
CA ALA A 164 23.11 -7.64 6.57
C ALA A 164 23.05 -9.12 6.15
N GLU A 165 23.70 -9.99 6.89
CA GLU A 165 23.64 -11.45 6.68
C GLU A 165 22.34 -12.03 7.26
N THR A 166 21.85 -11.40 8.32
CA THR A 166 20.62 -11.77 9.00
C THR A 166 19.73 -10.55 9.22
N PRO A 167 18.40 -10.72 9.33
CA PRO A 167 17.52 -9.61 9.68
C PRO A 167 17.85 -8.92 11.01
N ALA A 168 18.42 -9.66 11.95
CA ALA A 168 18.80 -9.13 13.27
C ALA A 168 19.87 -8.04 13.16
N GLU A 169 20.74 -8.10 12.18
CA GLU A 169 21.78 -7.10 11.97
C GLU A 169 21.26 -5.71 11.52
N LEU A 170 19.95 -5.61 11.24
CA LEU A 170 19.29 -4.32 10.99
C LEU A 170 18.96 -3.58 12.31
N GLU A 171 19.33 -4.10 13.47
CA GLU A 171 19.09 -3.47 14.77
C GLU A 171 19.86 -2.16 14.98
N ASP A 172 20.93 -1.92 14.23
CA ASP A 172 21.67 -0.67 14.23
C ASP A 172 21.03 0.43 13.34
N CYS A 173 20.02 0.09 12.55
CA CYS A 173 19.25 1.05 11.77
C CYS A 173 18.27 1.82 12.66
N VAL A 174 17.98 3.07 12.28
CA VAL A 174 16.97 3.90 12.96
C VAL A 174 15.58 3.31 12.79
N LEU A 175 15.28 2.87 11.58
CA LEU A 175 14.05 2.17 11.21
C LEU A 175 14.30 1.28 9.99
N CYS A 176 13.41 0.34 9.79
CA CYS A 176 13.47 -0.60 8.67
C CYS A 176 12.22 -0.50 7.80
N ALA A 177 12.36 -0.87 6.53
CA ALA A 177 11.23 -1.07 5.61
C ALA A 177 11.23 -2.49 5.04
N ALA A 178 10.02 -3.06 4.92
CA ALA A 178 9.73 -4.27 4.19
C ALA A 178 8.67 -3.94 3.11
N PRO A 179 9.09 -3.37 1.96
CA PRO A 179 8.16 -2.88 0.95
C PRO A 179 7.36 -4.00 0.26
N TYR A 180 7.89 -5.21 0.25
CA TYR A 180 7.21 -6.39 -0.30
C TYR A 180 7.10 -7.50 0.74
N PRO A 181 6.18 -8.47 0.55
CA PRO A 181 6.04 -9.59 1.47
C PRO A 181 7.36 -10.36 1.64
N THR A 182 7.79 -10.55 2.89
CA THR A 182 9.09 -11.14 3.21
C THR A 182 9.02 -12.50 3.89
N GLY A 183 7.83 -12.99 4.22
CA GLY A 183 7.66 -14.11 5.14
C GLY A 183 7.83 -13.71 6.61
N VAL A 184 7.98 -14.70 7.50
CA VAL A 184 8.12 -14.44 8.94
C VAL A 184 9.52 -13.93 9.24
N VAL A 185 9.64 -12.65 9.58
CA VAL A 185 10.89 -12.00 9.94
C VAL A 185 10.68 -11.16 11.20
N ARG A 186 11.62 -11.21 12.13
CA ARG A 186 11.63 -10.38 13.34
C ARG A 186 12.81 -9.44 13.36
N VAL A 187 12.53 -8.16 13.65
CA VAL A 187 13.54 -7.12 13.83
C VAL A 187 13.19 -6.32 15.08
N ARG A 188 14.17 -6.00 15.91
CA ARG A 188 13.97 -5.23 17.16
C ARG A 188 13.93 -3.71 16.94
N ARG A 189 13.59 -3.28 15.75
CA ARG A 189 13.47 -1.87 15.36
C ARG A 189 12.10 -1.59 14.76
N PRO A 190 11.67 -0.34 14.71
CA PRO A 190 10.46 0.03 13.97
C PRO A 190 10.56 -0.46 12.53
N VAL A 191 9.54 -1.20 12.07
CA VAL A 191 9.48 -1.71 10.70
C VAL A 191 8.22 -1.22 10.03
N LEU A 192 8.40 -0.50 8.91
CA LEU A 192 7.32 -0.18 8.00
C LEU A 192 7.13 -1.32 7.01
N THR A 193 5.92 -1.82 6.89
CA THR A 193 5.62 -2.94 6.00
C THR A 193 4.46 -2.60 5.07
N ALA A 194 4.58 -3.02 3.84
CA ALA A 194 3.62 -2.74 2.78
C ALA A 194 2.22 -3.30 3.06
N ASP A 195 2.09 -4.43 3.70
CA ASP A 195 0.83 -5.00 4.21
C ASP A 195 1.12 -6.34 4.90
N HIS A 196 0.19 -6.81 5.76
CA HIS A 196 -0.01 -8.17 6.33
C HIS A 196 1.18 -9.15 6.24
N SER A 197 2.37 -8.65 5.96
CA SER A 197 3.57 -9.45 5.98
C SER A 197 3.78 -9.93 7.41
N ALA A 198 4.27 -11.13 7.55
CA ALA A 198 4.63 -11.71 8.83
C ALA A 198 5.86 -11.02 9.46
N VAL A 199 6.21 -9.82 9.00
CA VAL A 199 7.27 -9.01 9.60
C VAL A 199 6.79 -8.49 10.93
N GLN A 200 7.54 -8.78 11.97
CA GLN A 200 7.32 -8.29 13.31
C GLN A 200 8.46 -7.33 13.67
N GLY A 201 8.12 -6.09 13.87
CA GLY A 201 9.03 -5.05 14.34
C GLY A 201 8.70 -4.62 15.76
N SER A 202 9.45 -3.69 16.27
CA SER A 202 9.17 -3.06 17.57
C SER A 202 9.29 -1.53 17.43
N PRO A 203 8.21 -0.84 17.06
CA PRO A 203 6.88 -1.34 16.65
C PRO A 203 6.80 -1.79 15.17
N THR A 204 5.69 -2.46 14.82
CA THR A 204 5.31 -2.74 13.43
C THR A 204 4.36 -1.66 12.93
N VAL A 205 4.69 -1.06 11.78
CA VAL A 205 3.92 0.01 11.15
C VAL A 205 3.40 -0.46 9.79
N ASN A 206 2.10 -0.34 9.59
CA ASN A 206 1.45 -0.74 8.35
C ASN A 206 0.23 0.14 8.04
N ARG A 207 -0.52 -0.21 6.98
CA ARG A 207 -1.73 0.49 6.51
C ARG A 207 -1.51 2.00 6.41
N LEU A 208 -0.49 2.36 5.64
CA LEU A 208 -0.17 3.75 5.35
C LEU A 208 -1.31 4.40 4.55
N THR A 209 -1.77 5.56 4.99
CA THR A 209 -2.82 6.35 4.34
C THR A 209 -2.22 7.63 3.78
N LEU A 210 -2.54 7.93 2.52
CA LEU A 210 -2.09 9.16 1.85
C LEU A 210 -2.80 10.39 2.39
N ALA A 211 -2.06 11.47 2.52
CA ALA A 211 -2.60 12.82 2.59
C ALA A 211 -3.01 13.25 1.19
N LEU A 212 -4.30 13.25 0.91
CA LEU A 212 -4.84 13.65 -0.39
C LEU A 212 -5.30 15.11 -0.36
N PRO A 213 -4.93 15.91 -1.36
CA PRO A 213 -5.56 17.20 -1.59
C PRO A 213 -7.09 17.05 -1.70
N PRO A 214 -7.89 18.06 -1.28
CA PRO A 214 -9.35 17.98 -1.30
C PRO A 214 -9.93 17.60 -2.66
N GLU A 215 -9.34 18.08 -3.75
CA GLU A 215 -9.74 17.78 -5.11
C GLU A 215 -9.56 16.28 -5.44
N GLN A 216 -8.41 15.70 -5.07
CA GLN A 216 -8.15 14.27 -5.26
C GLN A 216 -9.01 13.42 -4.32
N ALA A 217 -9.24 13.86 -3.09
CA ALA A 217 -10.12 13.16 -2.16
C ALA A 217 -11.57 13.10 -2.68
N ALA A 218 -12.06 14.17 -3.33
CA ALA A 218 -13.38 14.24 -3.93
C ALA A 218 -13.58 13.31 -5.15
N GLU A 219 -12.50 12.92 -5.82
CA GLU A 219 -12.55 11.99 -6.95
C GLU A 219 -12.69 10.51 -6.51
N VAL A 220 -12.41 10.21 -5.25
CA VAL A 220 -12.53 8.84 -4.72
C VAL A 220 -14.01 8.47 -4.59
N PRO A 221 -14.45 7.33 -5.17
CA PRO A 221 -15.83 6.90 -5.03
C PRO A 221 -16.18 6.63 -3.56
N GLN A 222 -17.42 6.94 -3.20
CA GLN A 222 -17.91 6.66 -1.85
C GLN A 222 -17.76 5.16 -1.51
N GLY A 223 -17.36 4.84 -0.29
CA GLY A 223 -17.17 3.47 0.17
C GLY A 223 -15.90 2.77 -0.34
N VAL A 224 -15.06 3.45 -1.11
CA VAL A 224 -13.77 2.94 -1.58
C VAL A 224 -12.64 3.53 -0.72
N GLU A 225 -11.67 2.69 -0.35
CA GLU A 225 -10.50 3.13 0.41
C GLU A 225 -9.60 4.02 -0.48
N PRO A 226 -9.34 5.28 -0.06
CA PRO A 226 -8.69 6.27 -0.92
C PRO A 226 -7.29 5.87 -1.40
N THR A 227 -6.44 5.37 -0.51
CA THR A 227 -5.06 4.99 -0.87
C THR A 227 -5.02 3.84 -1.86
N ALA A 228 -5.89 2.83 -1.68
CA ALA A 228 -5.99 1.71 -2.60
C ALA A 228 -6.58 2.14 -3.96
N PHE A 229 -7.54 3.07 -3.98
CA PHE A 229 -8.09 3.63 -5.22
C PHE A 229 -7.01 4.31 -6.06
N TRP A 230 -6.23 5.20 -5.44
CA TRP A 230 -5.14 5.89 -6.13
C TRP A 230 -4.02 4.93 -6.53
N GLY A 231 -3.76 3.90 -5.73
CA GLY A 231 -2.86 2.81 -6.11
C GLY A 231 -3.32 2.05 -7.34
N MET A 232 -4.62 1.74 -7.44
CA MET A 232 -5.22 1.13 -8.63
C MET A 232 -5.07 2.01 -9.87
N LEU A 233 -5.29 3.31 -9.73
CA LEU A 233 -5.07 4.27 -10.83
C LEU A 233 -3.61 4.31 -11.27
N ALA A 234 -2.68 4.29 -10.32
CA ALA A 234 -1.25 4.33 -10.60
C ALA A 234 -0.74 3.06 -11.31
N GLU A 235 -1.24 1.87 -10.92
CA GLU A 235 -0.77 0.59 -11.47
C GLU A 235 -1.57 0.10 -12.68
N CYS A 236 -2.88 0.30 -12.67
CA CYS A 236 -3.79 -0.24 -13.67
C CYS A 236 -4.30 0.82 -14.67
N GLY A 237 -4.00 2.08 -14.42
CA GLY A 237 -4.37 3.18 -15.29
C GLY A 237 -3.58 3.16 -16.60
N SER A 238 -4.20 3.62 -17.68
CA SER A 238 -3.53 3.81 -18.98
C SER A 238 -2.75 5.13 -19.08
N ARG A 239 -3.05 6.06 -18.19
CA ARG A 239 -2.38 7.35 -18.08
C ARG A 239 -1.68 7.46 -16.72
N ARG A 240 -0.51 8.05 -16.75
CA ARG A 240 0.27 8.30 -15.52
C ARG A 240 -0.47 9.31 -14.65
N VAL A 241 -0.58 9.00 -13.38
CA VAL A 241 -1.14 9.89 -12.37
C VAL A 241 0.01 10.41 -11.51
N GLU A 242 0.08 11.73 -11.37
CA GLU A 242 1.03 12.35 -10.45
C GLU A 242 0.43 12.40 -9.05
N LEU A 243 1.08 11.73 -8.12
CA LEU A 243 0.65 11.68 -6.72
C LEU A 243 1.80 12.13 -5.83
N SER A 244 1.48 13.00 -4.89
CA SER A 244 2.37 13.28 -3.78
C SER A 244 2.26 12.14 -2.76
N LEU A 245 3.36 11.42 -2.55
CA LEU A 245 3.39 10.29 -1.60
C LEU A 245 3.68 10.81 -0.19
N ILE A 246 2.79 11.67 0.32
CA ILE A 246 2.83 12.15 1.71
C ILE A 246 1.90 11.27 2.53
N ILE A 247 2.41 10.71 3.62
CA ILE A 247 1.65 9.85 4.51
C ILE A 247 1.05 10.70 5.65
N GLU A 248 -0.25 10.57 5.84
CA GLU A 248 -1.01 11.26 6.90
C GLU A 248 -1.16 10.36 8.13
N ARG A 249 -1.55 9.10 7.90
CA ARG A 249 -1.86 8.15 8.96
C ARG A 249 -1.25 6.79 8.70
N CYS A 250 -1.11 6.02 9.77
CA CYS A 250 -0.64 4.64 9.71
C CYS A 250 -1.27 3.82 10.85
N ARG A 251 -1.03 2.51 10.85
CA ARG A 251 -1.26 1.69 12.04
C ARG A 251 0.07 1.33 12.68
N ILE A 252 0.19 1.58 13.97
CA ILE A 252 1.33 1.22 14.81
C ILE A 252 0.86 0.13 15.76
N ASP A 253 1.38 -1.08 15.60
CA ASP A 253 0.97 -2.28 16.34
C ASP A 253 -0.57 -2.48 16.34
N GLY A 254 -1.19 -2.26 15.16
CA GLY A 254 -2.62 -2.38 14.95
C GLY A 254 -3.46 -1.16 15.36
N ARG A 255 -2.91 -0.19 16.12
CA ARG A 255 -3.59 1.04 16.52
C ARG A 255 -3.46 2.10 15.43
N LEU A 256 -4.57 2.74 15.07
CA LEU A 256 -4.55 3.90 14.16
C LEU A 256 -3.83 5.07 14.83
N ALA A 257 -2.92 5.70 14.12
CA ALA A 257 -2.11 6.81 14.60
C ALA A 257 -1.86 7.83 13.47
N GLU A 258 -1.65 9.07 13.85
CA GLU A 258 -1.11 10.09 12.95
C GLU A 258 0.35 9.75 12.63
N PHE A 259 0.77 9.97 11.39
CA PHE A 259 2.12 9.59 10.97
C PHE A 259 3.23 10.32 11.76
N GLY A 260 2.96 11.54 12.23
CA GLY A 260 3.86 12.28 13.12
C GLY A 260 4.14 11.61 14.47
N GLU A 261 3.28 10.70 14.96
CA GLU A 261 3.54 9.91 16.16
C GLU A 261 4.71 8.93 15.94
N LEU A 262 4.80 8.34 14.74
CA LEU A 262 5.90 7.43 14.40
C LEU A 262 7.25 8.14 14.49
N ALA A 263 7.36 9.36 13.97
CA ALA A 263 8.59 10.14 14.06
C ALA A 263 9.01 10.38 15.54
N ARG A 264 8.05 10.61 16.43
CA ARG A 264 8.32 10.76 17.88
C ARG A 264 8.77 9.45 18.53
N LEU A 265 8.15 8.32 18.20
CA LEU A 265 8.53 7.00 18.73
C LEU A 265 9.94 6.56 18.30
N ILE A 266 10.36 6.96 17.11
CA ILE A 266 11.71 6.65 16.60
C ILE A 266 12.77 7.53 17.28
N CYS A 267 12.36 8.64 17.93
CA CYS A 267 13.21 9.63 18.56
C CYS A 267 13.52 9.36 20.04
N THR A 268 12.74 8.55 20.67
CA THR A 268 12.98 8.12 22.05
C THR A 268 13.85 6.87 22.08
#